data_e873861e6d3cecfe102c7b2b8c38f4b2
#
_entry.id   e873861e6d3cecfe102c7b2b8c38f4b2
#
_cell.length_a   1.000
_cell.length_b   1.000
_cell.length_c   1.000
_cell.angle_alpha   90.00
_cell.angle_beta   90.00
_cell.angle_gamma   90.00
#
_symmetry.space_group_name_H-M   'P 1'
#
loop_
_entity.id
_entity.type
_entity.pdbx_description
1 polymer ?
#
loop_
_entity_poly.entity_id
_entity_poly.type
_entity_poly.pdbx_seq_one_letter_code
_entity_poly.pdbx_strand_id
1 'polypeptide(L)'
;MNEAFYRVPPLVIGGRTLRSRLFLGTGRFPSPAVMLQALEASGAEVVTFAVRRVNLDETADDSVLQHLEGRDLIYLPNTSGASSAAEAVRIAKLARAAGLGDWVKVEISADPRTLLPDPVETLKATAMLAEAGFTVLPYTSDDPVLCRRLAEAGAAAVMPGGSPIGTGLGILNPYNLRLIAEEANVPVIVDAGLGSAADAAQAIELGASGILVNTPVAKALDPVAMARAMALAAYAGALSRAAGRIPKRLYATASSDPDGVLEPLSDRAAEPAAAGRRGTG
;
A
#
# COMPACT_ATOMS: atom_id res chain seq x y z
N MET A 1 14.83 21.37 -1.02
CA MET A 1 15.04 20.35 0.03
C MET A 1 15.92 19.27 -0.56
N ASN A 2 16.98 18.89 0.14
CA ASN A 2 18.00 17.98 -0.39
C ASN A 2 17.42 16.56 -0.38
N GLU A 3 17.06 15.99 -1.55
CA GLU A 3 16.45 14.67 -1.73
C GLU A 3 17.27 13.50 -1.15
N ALA A 4 18.55 13.74 -0.82
CA ALA A 4 19.44 12.70 -0.29
C ALA A 4 19.12 12.25 1.13
N PHE A 5 18.38 13.03 1.92
CA PHE A 5 18.12 12.75 3.34
C PHE A 5 16.87 11.90 3.62
N TYR A 6 15.99 11.68 2.62
CA TYR A 6 14.71 11.04 2.82
C TYR A 6 14.44 9.88 1.84
N ARG A 7 15.44 9.02 1.63
CA ARG A 7 15.26 7.86 0.76
C ARG A 7 14.50 6.75 1.49
N VAL A 8 13.25 6.57 1.12
CA VAL A 8 12.50 5.35 1.42
C VAL A 8 13.01 4.25 0.48
N PRO A 9 13.36 3.04 0.99
CA PRO A 9 13.77 1.94 0.12
C PRO A 9 12.69 1.63 -0.92
N PRO A 10 13.07 1.29 -2.17
CA PRO A 10 12.09 0.95 -3.20
C PRO A 10 11.32 -0.31 -2.81
N LEU A 11 10.10 -0.44 -3.33
CA LEU A 11 9.30 -1.65 -3.23
C LEU A 11 9.66 -2.59 -4.38
N VAL A 12 10.04 -3.83 -4.09
CA VAL A 12 10.36 -4.83 -5.11
C VAL A 12 9.38 -5.98 -5.04
N ILE A 13 8.69 -6.28 -6.14
CA ILE A 13 7.73 -7.39 -6.27
C ILE A 13 8.00 -8.10 -7.60
N GLY A 14 8.13 -9.42 -7.59
CA GLY A 14 8.35 -10.20 -8.81
C GLY A 14 9.54 -9.71 -9.66
N GLY A 15 10.60 -9.22 -9.03
CA GLY A 15 11.77 -8.66 -9.70
C GLY A 15 11.58 -7.23 -10.26
N ARG A 16 10.40 -6.63 -10.15
CA ARG A 16 10.13 -5.26 -10.59
C ARG A 16 10.30 -4.29 -9.42
N THR A 17 11.04 -3.22 -9.66
CA THR A 17 11.24 -2.15 -8.69
C THR A 17 10.20 -1.05 -8.89
N LEU A 18 9.47 -0.73 -7.84
CA LEU A 18 8.41 0.27 -7.80
C LEU A 18 8.82 1.44 -6.89
N ARG A 19 8.58 2.65 -7.34
CA ARG A 19 8.77 3.87 -6.55
C ARG A 19 7.52 4.21 -5.74
N SER A 20 6.36 3.94 -6.32
CA SER A 20 5.06 4.13 -5.65
C SER A 20 4.76 2.98 -4.69
N ARG A 21 4.20 3.32 -3.53
CA ARG A 21 3.67 2.35 -2.56
C ARG A 21 2.16 2.22 -2.65
N LEU A 22 1.54 2.92 -3.60
CA LEU A 22 0.11 2.89 -3.83
C LEU A 22 -0.18 2.20 -5.15
N PHE A 23 -1.04 1.18 -5.11
CA PHE A 23 -1.65 0.53 -6.26
C PHE A 23 -3.07 1.06 -6.40
N LEU A 24 -3.51 1.36 -7.62
CA LEU A 24 -4.81 1.96 -7.86
C LEU A 24 -5.73 0.99 -8.60
N GLY A 25 -6.93 0.78 -8.05
CA GLY A 25 -8.02 0.14 -8.77
C GLY A 25 -8.71 1.13 -9.72
N THR A 26 -9.11 0.67 -10.89
CA THR A 26 -9.73 1.50 -11.94
C THR A 26 -11.25 1.52 -11.92
N GLY A 27 -11.87 0.73 -11.03
CA GLY A 27 -13.32 0.58 -11.00
C GLY A 27 -14.05 1.72 -10.32
N ARG A 28 -15.31 1.97 -10.75
CA ARG A 28 -16.27 2.85 -10.09
C ARG A 28 -15.97 4.35 -10.07
N PHE A 29 -15.03 4.82 -10.85
CA PHE A 29 -14.84 6.25 -11.07
C PHE A 29 -16.04 6.86 -11.81
N PRO A 30 -16.31 8.16 -11.62
CA PRO A 30 -17.39 8.86 -12.33
C PRO A 30 -17.22 8.85 -13.85
N SER A 31 -15.97 8.89 -14.33
CA SER A 31 -15.61 8.80 -15.75
C SER A 31 -14.18 8.30 -15.93
N PRO A 32 -13.81 7.81 -17.13
CA PRO A 32 -12.43 7.47 -17.45
C PRO A 32 -11.47 8.67 -17.30
N ALA A 33 -11.89 9.86 -17.63
CA ALA A 33 -11.07 11.07 -17.49
C ALA A 33 -10.70 11.34 -16.01
N VAL A 34 -11.65 11.20 -15.08
CA VAL A 34 -11.40 11.36 -13.65
C VAL A 34 -10.49 10.23 -13.12
N MET A 35 -10.68 9.01 -13.62
CA MET A 35 -9.80 7.88 -13.28
C MET A 35 -8.36 8.15 -13.70
N LEU A 36 -8.13 8.66 -14.91
CA LEU A 36 -6.79 9.01 -15.40
C LEU A 36 -6.14 10.13 -14.59
N GLN A 37 -6.90 11.18 -14.27
CA GLN A 37 -6.42 12.27 -13.41
C GLN A 37 -6.04 11.77 -12.01
N ALA A 38 -6.84 10.88 -11.43
CA ALA A 38 -6.54 10.27 -10.14
C ALA A 38 -5.28 9.36 -10.21
N LEU A 39 -5.12 8.62 -11.30
CA LEU A 39 -3.94 7.81 -11.54
C LEU A 39 -2.68 8.68 -11.62
N GLU A 40 -2.70 9.76 -12.38
CA GLU A 40 -1.60 10.71 -12.48
C GLU A 40 -1.29 11.39 -11.14
N ALA A 41 -2.32 11.84 -10.43
CA ALA A 41 -2.17 12.49 -9.13
C ALA A 41 -1.59 11.56 -8.06
N SER A 42 -1.91 10.26 -8.11
CA SER A 42 -1.38 9.24 -7.19
C SER A 42 0.05 8.83 -7.51
N GLY A 43 0.48 8.94 -8.76
CA GLY A 43 1.75 8.40 -9.23
C GLY A 43 1.84 6.87 -9.11
N ALA A 44 0.69 6.17 -9.12
CA ALA A 44 0.66 4.71 -9.06
C ALA A 44 1.28 4.12 -10.33
N GLU A 45 2.16 3.13 -10.15
CA GLU A 45 2.82 2.38 -11.22
C GLU A 45 2.13 1.03 -11.47
N VAL A 46 1.23 0.60 -10.57
CA VAL A 46 0.45 -0.63 -10.68
C VAL A 46 -1.04 -0.28 -10.68
N VAL A 47 -1.77 -0.79 -11.67
CA VAL A 47 -3.21 -0.61 -11.79
C VAL A 47 -3.93 -1.95 -11.81
N THR A 48 -5.02 -2.07 -11.04
CA THR A 48 -5.83 -3.29 -11.01
C THR A 48 -7.22 -3.07 -11.57
N PHE A 49 -7.69 -4.07 -12.27
CA PHE A 49 -9.04 -4.14 -12.85
C PHE A 49 -9.54 -5.58 -12.90
N ALA A 50 -10.84 -5.77 -12.80
CA ALA A 50 -11.45 -7.10 -12.91
C ALA A 50 -11.50 -7.55 -14.37
N VAL A 51 -10.90 -8.70 -14.68
CA VAL A 51 -10.86 -9.27 -16.04
C VAL A 51 -12.27 -9.41 -16.63
N ARG A 52 -13.23 -9.84 -15.83
CA ARG A 52 -14.65 -9.99 -16.26
C ARG A 52 -15.33 -8.69 -16.69
N ARG A 53 -14.75 -7.53 -16.35
CA ARG A 53 -15.28 -6.19 -16.70
C ARG A 53 -14.53 -5.56 -17.86
N VAL A 54 -13.45 -6.18 -18.28
CA VAL A 54 -12.69 -5.74 -19.43
C VAL A 54 -13.34 -6.36 -20.68
N ASN A 55 -13.79 -5.51 -21.58
CA ASN A 55 -14.13 -6.00 -22.90
C ASN A 55 -12.80 -6.27 -23.63
N LEU A 56 -12.50 -7.56 -23.84
CA LEU A 56 -11.32 -8.00 -24.57
C LEU A 56 -11.51 -7.91 -26.09
N ASP A 57 -12.68 -7.44 -26.54
CA ASP A 57 -12.96 -7.21 -27.95
C ASP A 57 -12.41 -5.83 -28.34
N GLU A 58 -11.46 -5.78 -29.26
CA GLU A 58 -10.77 -4.57 -29.71
C GLU A 58 -11.71 -3.51 -30.32
N THR A 59 -12.97 -3.90 -30.61
CA THR A 59 -13.99 -3.04 -31.21
C THR A 59 -14.84 -2.25 -30.20
N ALA A 60 -14.65 -2.44 -28.89
CA ALA A 60 -15.47 -1.79 -27.88
C ALA A 60 -14.90 -0.43 -27.48
N ASP A 61 -15.59 0.63 -27.88
CA ASP A 61 -15.21 2.04 -27.68
C ASP A 61 -15.04 2.52 -26.22
N ASP A 62 -15.21 1.67 -25.20
CA ASP A 62 -15.22 2.09 -23.78
C ASP A 62 -14.49 1.10 -22.85
N SER A 63 -13.40 0.47 -23.33
CA SER A 63 -12.58 -0.37 -22.48
C SER A 63 -11.62 0.47 -21.63
N VAL A 64 -11.54 0.18 -20.32
CA VAL A 64 -10.56 0.81 -19.42
C VAL A 64 -9.12 0.66 -19.95
N LEU A 65 -8.83 -0.41 -20.68
CA LEU A 65 -7.50 -0.68 -21.24
C LEU A 65 -7.10 0.35 -22.30
N GLN A 66 -8.02 0.79 -23.17
CA GLN A 66 -7.75 1.83 -24.16
C GLN A 66 -7.29 3.13 -23.52
N HIS A 67 -7.87 3.49 -22.37
CA HIS A 67 -7.48 4.69 -21.63
C HIS A 67 -6.10 4.56 -20.95
N LEU A 68 -5.63 3.34 -20.69
CA LEU A 68 -4.34 3.05 -20.05
C LEU A 68 -3.22 2.78 -21.06
N GLU A 69 -3.54 2.62 -22.34
CA GLU A 69 -2.59 2.32 -23.40
C GLU A 69 -1.50 3.39 -23.54
N GLY A 70 -0.27 2.98 -23.86
CA GLY A 70 0.89 3.87 -24.01
C GLY A 70 1.47 4.42 -22.70
N ARG A 71 0.94 4.03 -21.54
CA ARG A 71 1.47 4.41 -20.22
C ARG A 71 2.41 3.33 -19.69
N ASP A 72 3.47 3.73 -19.02
CA ASP A 72 4.40 2.80 -18.33
C ASP A 72 3.77 2.30 -17.03
N LEU A 73 2.86 1.33 -17.13
CA LEU A 73 2.09 0.76 -16.04
C LEU A 73 2.25 -0.76 -15.98
N ILE A 74 2.27 -1.29 -14.77
CA ILE A 74 2.12 -2.72 -14.54
C ILE A 74 0.63 -3.00 -14.38
N TYR A 75 0.10 -3.82 -15.27
CA TYR A 75 -1.27 -4.31 -15.17
C TYR A 75 -1.34 -5.45 -14.15
N LEU A 76 -2.27 -5.32 -13.22
CA LEU A 76 -2.59 -6.31 -12.19
C LEU A 76 -4.05 -6.75 -12.36
N PRO A 77 -4.35 -7.53 -13.42
CA PRO A 77 -5.69 -8.07 -13.60
C PRO A 77 -6.10 -8.92 -12.40
N ASN A 78 -7.36 -8.78 -11.95
CA ASN A 78 -7.86 -9.55 -10.82
C ASN A 78 -8.93 -10.56 -11.23
N THR A 79 -9.04 -11.64 -10.45
CA THR A 79 -9.96 -12.75 -10.70
C THR A 79 -11.31 -12.56 -10.01
N SER A 80 -11.67 -11.33 -9.64
CA SER A 80 -12.92 -10.99 -8.96
C SER A 80 -14.13 -11.61 -9.64
N GLY A 81 -14.93 -12.31 -8.84
CA GLY A 81 -16.09 -13.09 -9.28
C GLY A 81 -15.78 -14.57 -9.47
N ALA A 82 -14.54 -15.01 -9.33
CA ALA A 82 -14.23 -16.42 -9.20
C ALA A 82 -14.79 -16.96 -7.89
N SER A 83 -15.37 -18.15 -7.94
CA SER A 83 -15.90 -18.91 -6.81
C SER A 83 -15.02 -20.10 -6.43
N SER A 84 -13.99 -20.38 -7.22
CA SER A 84 -13.06 -21.50 -7.02
C SER A 84 -11.67 -21.21 -7.57
N ALA A 85 -10.67 -21.97 -7.12
CA ALA A 85 -9.31 -21.90 -7.63
C ALA A 85 -9.26 -22.18 -9.15
N ALA A 86 -9.98 -23.18 -9.63
CA ALA A 86 -10.02 -23.53 -11.05
C ALA A 86 -10.54 -22.36 -11.91
N GLU A 87 -11.56 -21.65 -11.43
CA GLU A 87 -12.11 -20.50 -12.13
C GLU A 87 -11.12 -19.32 -12.10
N ALA A 88 -10.49 -19.02 -10.96
CA ALA A 88 -9.48 -17.99 -10.85
C ALA A 88 -8.28 -18.24 -11.80
N VAL A 89 -7.80 -19.49 -11.85
CA VAL A 89 -6.72 -19.88 -12.77
C VAL A 89 -7.14 -19.70 -14.23
N ARG A 90 -8.38 -20.09 -14.59
CA ARG A 90 -8.89 -19.87 -15.94
C ARG A 90 -8.94 -18.40 -16.32
N ILE A 91 -9.43 -17.53 -15.41
CA ILE A 91 -9.50 -16.08 -15.62
C ILE A 91 -8.09 -15.50 -15.80
N ALA A 92 -7.13 -15.87 -14.94
CA ALA A 92 -5.75 -15.40 -15.05
C ALA A 92 -5.09 -15.80 -16.38
N LYS A 93 -5.29 -17.06 -16.83
CA LYS A 93 -4.78 -17.52 -18.12
C LYS A 93 -5.40 -16.78 -19.31
N LEU A 94 -6.69 -16.45 -19.23
CA LEU A 94 -7.34 -15.61 -20.26
C LEU A 94 -6.75 -14.20 -20.30
N ALA A 95 -6.50 -13.57 -19.13
CA ALA A 95 -5.84 -12.27 -19.07
C ALA A 95 -4.44 -12.30 -19.71
N ARG A 96 -3.64 -13.32 -19.40
CA ARG A 96 -2.31 -13.52 -20.01
C ARG A 96 -2.41 -13.70 -21.54
N ALA A 97 -3.36 -14.52 -21.99
CA ALA A 97 -3.58 -14.75 -23.43
C ALA A 97 -4.03 -13.49 -24.17
N ALA A 98 -4.71 -12.56 -23.48
CA ALA A 98 -5.07 -11.23 -23.98
C ALA A 98 -3.94 -10.20 -23.89
N GLY A 99 -2.70 -10.60 -23.57
CA GLY A 99 -1.55 -9.70 -23.51
C GLY A 99 -1.45 -8.81 -22.27
N LEU A 100 -2.24 -9.10 -21.21
CA LEU A 100 -2.25 -8.28 -19.99
C LEU A 100 -1.08 -8.59 -19.01
N GLY A 101 -0.12 -9.40 -19.46
CA GLY A 101 1.09 -9.74 -18.70
C GLY A 101 0.91 -10.90 -17.74
N ASP A 102 1.91 -11.08 -16.84
CA ASP A 102 2.01 -12.24 -15.95
C ASP A 102 1.64 -11.93 -14.50
N TRP A 103 1.37 -10.68 -14.18
CA TRP A 103 0.89 -10.33 -12.86
C TRP A 103 -0.58 -10.68 -12.70
N VAL A 104 -0.96 -11.15 -11.53
CA VAL A 104 -2.37 -11.46 -11.23
C VAL A 104 -2.69 -11.23 -9.75
N LYS A 105 -3.77 -10.51 -9.49
CA LYS A 105 -4.39 -10.45 -8.17
C LYS A 105 -5.43 -11.56 -8.06
N VAL A 106 -5.15 -12.55 -7.21
CA VAL A 106 -6.11 -13.62 -6.93
C VAL A 106 -7.17 -13.08 -5.97
N GLU A 107 -8.41 -13.10 -6.39
CA GLU A 107 -9.58 -12.69 -5.63
C GLU A 107 -10.68 -13.74 -5.83
N ILE A 108 -10.92 -14.57 -4.80
CA ILE A 108 -11.94 -15.61 -4.76
C ILE A 108 -12.80 -15.34 -3.54
N SER A 109 -14.08 -15.13 -3.73
CA SER A 109 -15.03 -14.81 -2.66
C SER A 109 -16.16 -15.81 -2.64
N ALA A 110 -16.36 -16.47 -1.50
CA ALA A 110 -17.43 -17.43 -1.30
C ALA A 110 -18.76 -16.75 -0.91
N ASP A 111 -18.73 -15.57 -0.31
CA ASP A 111 -19.94 -14.84 0.11
C ASP A 111 -20.04 -13.49 -0.59
N PRO A 112 -21.06 -13.29 -1.44
CA PRO A 112 -21.24 -12.03 -2.18
C PRO A 112 -21.64 -10.83 -1.31
N ARG A 113 -22.03 -11.04 -0.04
CA ARG A 113 -22.39 -9.93 0.88
C ARG A 113 -21.19 -9.37 1.59
N THR A 114 -20.27 -10.23 2.03
CA THR A 114 -19.09 -9.83 2.78
C THR A 114 -17.88 -9.59 1.90
N LEU A 115 -17.80 -10.25 0.74
CA LEU A 115 -16.67 -10.29 -0.18
C LEU A 115 -15.36 -10.68 0.51
N LEU A 116 -15.49 -11.42 1.62
CA LEU A 116 -14.33 -12.00 2.29
C LEU A 116 -13.72 -13.10 1.41
N PRO A 117 -12.39 -13.19 1.37
CA PRO A 117 -11.70 -14.17 0.54
C PRO A 117 -11.91 -15.60 1.09
N ASP A 118 -12.05 -16.56 0.17
CA ASP A 118 -12.01 -17.97 0.53
C ASP A 118 -10.56 -18.41 0.75
N PRO A 119 -10.17 -18.79 1.98
CA PRO A 119 -8.77 -19.08 2.29
C PRO A 119 -8.26 -20.35 1.61
N VAL A 120 -9.12 -21.35 1.45
CA VAL A 120 -8.75 -22.65 0.87
C VAL A 120 -8.56 -22.52 -0.63
N GLU A 121 -9.51 -21.93 -1.31
CA GLU A 121 -9.45 -21.76 -2.77
C GLU A 121 -8.38 -20.73 -3.18
N THR A 122 -8.17 -19.70 -2.37
CA THR A 122 -7.09 -18.71 -2.60
C THR A 122 -5.72 -19.36 -2.49
N LEU A 123 -5.48 -20.22 -1.49
CA LEU A 123 -4.22 -20.95 -1.34
C LEU A 123 -3.96 -21.89 -2.52
N LYS A 124 -4.97 -22.66 -2.94
CA LYS A 124 -4.87 -23.55 -4.10
C LYS A 124 -4.58 -22.77 -5.39
N ALA A 125 -5.31 -21.68 -5.64
CA ALA A 125 -5.10 -20.85 -6.84
C ALA A 125 -3.70 -20.23 -6.86
N THR A 126 -3.21 -19.78 -5.71
CA THR A 126 -1.87 -19.21 -5.58
C THR A 126 -0.81 -20.22 -6.00
N ALA A 127 -0.84 -21.45 -5.46
CA ALA A 127 0.11 -22.49 -5.83
C ALA A 127 0.07 -22.82 -7.34
N MET A 128 -1.13 -23.03 -7.89
CA MET A 128 -1.32 -23.36 -9.30
C MET A 128 -0.83 -22.25 -10.25
N LEU A 129 -1.04 -20.99 -9.88
CA LEU A 129 -0.64 -19.84 -10.69
C LEU A 129 0.87 -19.58 -10.56
N ALA A 130 1.45 -19.73 -9.38
CA ALA A 130 2.90 -19.63 -9.17
C ALA A 130 3.65 -20.71 -9.98
N GLU A 131 3.17 -21.97 -9.95
CA GLU A 131 3.72 -23.05 -10.77
C GLU A 131 3.59 -22.75 -12.28
N ALA A 132 2.51 -22.09 -12.69
CA ALA A 132 2.30 -21.64 -14.06
C ALA A 132 3.10 -20.38 -14.45
N GLY A 133 4.02 -19.88 -13.59
CA GLY A 133 4.91 -18.77 -13.83
C GLY A 133 4.24 -17.39 -13.77
N PHE A 134 3.15 -17.24 -13.00
CA PHE A 134 2.57 -15.93 -12.73
C PHE A 134 3.26 -15.24 -11.55
N THR A 135 3.28 -13.92 -11.57
CA THR A 135 3.57 -13.09 -10.40
C THR A 135 2.26 -12.93 -9.62
N VAL A 136 2.08 -13.74 -8.59
CA VAL A 136 0.79 -13.89 -7.88
C VAL A 136 0.72 -12.99 -6.66
N LEU A 137 -0.33 -12.18 -6.56
CA LEU A 137 -0.64 -11.32 -5.42
C LEU A 137 -2.04 -11.72 -4.89
N PRO A 138 -2.15 -12.64 -3.92
CA PRO A 138 -3.44 -13.10 -3.40
C PRO A 138 -4.05 -12.12 -2.40
N TYR A 139 -5.30 -11.69 -2.66
CA TYR A 139 -6.15 -11.04 -1.66
C TYR A 139 -6.58 -12.07 -0.61
N THR A 140 -6.40 -11.74 0.66
CA THR A 140 -6.64 -12.65 1.77
C THR A 140 -7.15 -11.90 3.01
N SER A 141 -7.59 -12.66 4.03
CA SER A 141 -7.86 -12.12 5.35
C SER A 141 -6.55 -11.71 6.06
N ASP A 142 -6.69 -10.99 7.17
CA ASP A 142 -5.60 -10.59 8.06
C ASP A 142 -5.12 -11.72 8.99
N ASP A 143 -5.12 -12.95 8.49
CA ASP A 143 -4.62 -14.14 9.20
C ASP A 143 -3.11 -14.33 8.94
N PRO A 144 -2.23 -14.18 9.95
CA PRO A 144 -0.79 -14.33 9.79
C PRO A 144 -0.36 -15.72 9.30
N VAL A 145 -1.05 -16.78 9.76
CA VAL A 145 -0.75 -18.16 9.34
C VAL A 145 -1.07 -18.36 7.87
N LEU A 146 -2.20 -17.84 7.43
CA LEU A 146 -2.59 -17.92 6.02
C LEU A 146 -1.65 -17.10 5.13
N CYS A 147 -1.28 -15.88 5.53
CA CYS A 147 -0.35 -15.05 4.78
C CYS A 147 1.01 -15.74 4.59
N ARG A 148 1.54 -16.40 5.64
CA ARG A 148 2.76 -17.21 5.55
C ARG A 148 2.61 -18.37 4.56
N ARG A 149 1.52 -19.13 4.64
CA ARG A 149 1.25 -20.25 3.72
C ARG A 149 1.11 -19.79 2.26
N LEU A 150 0.52 -18.62 2.03
CA LEU A 150 0.43 -18.02 0.69
C LEU A 150 1.81 -17.65 0.14
N ALA A 151 2.68 -17.10 0.96
CA ALA A 151 4.07 -16.81 0.59
C ALA A 151 4.84 -18.11 0.28
N GLU A 152 4.69 -19.16 1.12
CA GLU A 152 5.28 -20.49 0.89
C GLU A 152 4.74 -21.16 -0.38
N ALA A 153 3.49 -20.88 -0.76
CA ALA A 153 2.87 -21.37 -2.00
C ALA A 153 3.33 -20.60 -3.26
N GLY A 154 4.23 -19.62 -3.12
CA GLY A 154 4.84 -18.90 -4.24
C GLY A 154 4.20 -17.55 -4.55
N ALA A 155 3.44 -16.95 -3.63
CA ALA A 155 3.00 -15.57 -3.79
C ALA A 155 4.20 -14.62 -3.87
N ALA A 156 4.18 -13.68 -4.81
CA ALA A 156 5.21 -12.63 -4.94
C ALA A 156 5.02 -11.48 -3.96
N ALA A 157 3.81 -11.32 -3.45
CA ALA A 157 3.41 -10.45 -2.35
C ALA A 157 2.11 -11.01 -1.75
N VAL A 158 1.80 -10.72 -0.48
CA VAL A 158 0.50 -11.07 0.12
C VAL A 158 -0.34 -9.80 0.32
N MET A 159 -1.66 -9.94 0.15
CA MET A 159 -2.56 -8.79 0.18
C MET A 159 -3.65 -8.95 1.25
N PRO A 160 -3.31 -8.82 2.56
CA PRO A 160 -4.29 -8.88 3.63
C PRO A 160 -5.25 -7.68 3.59
N GLY A 161 -6.53 -7.93 3.86
CA GLY A 161 -7.53 -6.86 4.02
C GLY A 161 -7.35 -6.10 5.33
N GLY A 162 -7.54 -4.77 5.32
CA GLY A 162 -7.69 -3.98 6.55
C GLY A 162 -9.07 -4.17 7.17
N SER A 163 -10.10 -4.23 6.31
CA SER A 163 -11.50 -4.55 6.61
C SER A 163 -12.19 -4.97 5.30
N PRO A 164 -13.45 -5.46 5.32
CA PRO A 164 -14.10 -5.93 4.11
C PRO A 164 -14.17 -4.89 3.00
N ILE A 165 -14.13 -5.35 1.75
CA ILE A 165 -14.09 -4.51 0.55
C ILE A 165 -15.18 -3.43 0.58
N GLY A 166 -14.81 -2.18 0.38
CA GLY A 166 -15.72 -1.05 0.22
C GLY A 166 -16.36 -0.52 1.51
N THR A 167 -15.97 -1.04 2.68
CA THR A 167 -16.52 -0.59 3.98
C THR A 167 -15.95 0.75 4.46
N GLY A 168 -14.68 1.05 4.13
CA GLY A 168 -14.01 2.26 4.62
C GLY A 168 -13.77 2.27 6.13
N LEU A 169 -13.83 1.10 6.79
CA LEU A 169 -13.66 0.97 8.25
C LEU A 169 -12.18 1.07 8.69
N GLY A 170 -11.26 1.14 7.73
CA GLY A 170 -9.83 1.18 8.00
C GLY A 170 -9.27 -0.18 8.43
N ILE A 171 -8.30 -0.16 9.33
CA ILE A 171 -7.60 -1.35 9.83
C ILE A 171 -8.25 -1.80 11.13
N LEU A 172 -9.03 -2.89 11.08
CA LEU A 172 -9.73 -3.43 12.25
C LEU A 172 -8.82 -4.18 13.22
N ASN A 173 -7.78 -4.82 12.69
CA ASN A 173 -6.84 -5.60 13.49
C ASN A 173 -5.38 -5.20 13.21
N PRO A 174 -4.91 -4.10 13.80
CA PRO A 174 -3.53 -3.65 13.61
C PRO A 174 -2.48 -4.61 14.19
N TYR A 175 -2.87 -5.45 15.14
CA TYR A 175 -1.98 -6.47 15.70
C TYR A 175 -1.61 -7.54 14.67
N ASN A 176 -2.62 -8.12 14.02
CA ASN A 176 -2.38 -9.13 12.98
C ASN A 176 -1.58 -8.57 11.80
N LEU A 177 -1.91 -7.35 11.34
CA LEU A 177 -1.16 -6.73 10.24
C LEU A 177 0.32 -6.52 10.60
N ARG A 178 0.61 -6.17 11.85
CA ARG A 178 2.00 -6.07 12.32
C ARG A 178 2.68 -7.43 12.27
N LEU A 179 2.06 -8.50 12.81
CA LEU A 179 2.63 -9.85 12.76
C LEU A 179 2.88 -10.29 11.33
N ILE A 180 1.92 -10.08 10.42
CA ILE A 180 2.08 -10.40 9.00
C ILE A 180 3.30 -9.67 8.43
N ALA A 181 3.43 -8.38 8.70
CA ALA A 181 4.53 -7.58 8.17
C ALA A 181 5.90 -7.95 8.76
N GLU A 182 5.95 -8.40 10.02
CA GLU A 182 7.17 -8.84 10.69
C GLU A 182 7.61 -10.24 10.23
N GLU A 183 6.67 -11.15 9.97
CA GLU A 183 6.94 -12.55 9.63
C GLU A 183 7.01 -12.82 8.12
N ALA A 184 6.45 -11.94 7.28
CA ALA A 184 6.41 -12.16 5.85
C ALA A 184 7.80 -12.02 5.22
N ASN A 185 8.21 -13.04 4.46
CA ASN A 185 9.40 -13.03 3.61
C ASN A 185 9.13 -12.46 2.20
N VAL A 186 7.91 -11.98 1.95
CA VAL A 186 7.47 -11.30 0.74
C VAL A 186 6.83 -9.96 1.09
N PRO A 187 6.75 -8.99 0.18
CA PRO A 187 6.06 -7.73 0.42
C PRO A 187 4.61 -7.91 0.85
N VAL A 188 4.16 -7.07 1.80
CA VAL A 188 2.78 -7.03 2.28
C VAL A 188 2.11 -5.79 1.72
N ILE A 189 1.03 -5.96 0.97
CA ILE A 189 0.23 -4.88 0.39
C ILE A 189 -1.13 -4.90 1.05
N VAL A 190 -1.44 -3.94 1.91
CA VAL A 190 -2.76 -3.87 2.53
C VAL A 190 -3.80 -3.51 1.48
N ASP A 191 -4.79 -4.39 1.31
CA ASP A 191 -5.84 -4.29 0.32
C ASP A 191 -7.21 -4.28 1.01
N ALA A 192 -8.14 -3.54 0.44
CA ALA A 192 -9.52 -3.42 0.93
C ALA A 192 -9.69 -2.71 2.29
N GLY A 193 -10.84 -2.09 2.43
CA GLY A 193 -11.34 -1.51 3.67
C GLY A 193 -10.72 -0.18 4.09
N LEU A 194 -9.60 0.25 3.50
CA LEU A 194 -9.04 1.57 3.76
C LEU A 194 -10.03 2.65 3.32
N GLY A 195 -10.26 3.65 4.15
CA GLY A 195 -11.24 4.72 3.90
C GLY A 195 -10.62 6.10 3.73
N SER A 196 -9.41 6.31 4.25
CA SER A 196 -8.78 7.63 4.29
C SER A 196 -7.25 7.59 4.21
N ALA A 197 -6.64 8.75 4.05
CA ALA A 197 -5.19 8.92 4.09
C ALA A 197 -4.59 8.49 5.44
N ALA A 198 -5.32 8.61 6.54
CA ALA A 198 -4.86 8.16 7.86
C ALA A 198 -4.68 6.64 7.89
N ASP A 199 -5.62 5.87 7.30
CA ASP A 199 -5.52 4.42 7.21
C ASP A 199 -4.33 3.98 6.34
N ALA A 200 -4.09 4.72 5.24
CA ALA A 200 -2.94 4.50 4.37
C ALA A 200 -1.60 4.66 5.11
N ALA A 201 -1.45 5.75 5.87
CA ALA A 201 -0.27 5.97 6.70
C ALA A 201 -0.12 4.88 7.77
N GLN A 202 -1.21 4.55 8.47
CA GLN A 202 -1.23 3.51 9.49
C GLN A 202 -0.81 2.14 8.94
N ALA A 203 -1.30 1.73 7.78
CA ALA A 203 -0.92 0.48 7.14
C ALA A 203 0.60 0.38 6.96
N ILE A 204 1.21 1.43 6.43
CA ILE A 204 2.66 1.47 6.19
C ILE A 204 3.46 1.53 7.51
N GLU A 205 3.00 2.29 8.50
CA GLU A 205 3.64 2.34 9.83
C GLU A 205 3.58 1.00 10.58
N LEU A 206 2.53 0.20 10.36
CA LEU A 206 2.41 -1.17 10.89
C LEU A 206 3.38 -2.15 10.23
N GLY A 207 4.01 -1.77 9.12
CA GLY A 207 5.02 -2.57 8.45
C GLY A 207 4.68 -2.95 7.03
N ALA A 208 3.48 -2.65 6.53
CA ALA A 208 3.14 -2.93 5.14
C ALA A 208 4.13 -2.28 4.17
N SER A 209 4.37 -2.94 3.06
CA SER A 209 5.24 -2.47 1.99
C SER A 209 4.54 -1.50 1.06
N GLY A 210 3.21 -1.64 0.91
CA GLY A 210 2.36 -0.80 0.08
C GLY A 210 0.88 -0.98 0.43
N ILE A 211 0.04 -0.28 -0.30
CA ILE A 211 -1.42 -0.34 -0.19
C ILE A 211 -2.05 -0.47 -1.58
N LEU A 212 -3.21 -1.12 -1.67
CA LEU A 212 -4.07 -1.07 -2.82
C LEU A 212 -5.39 -0.40 -2.44
N VAL A 213 -5.80 0.60 -3.22
CA VAL A 213 -7.03 1.36 -3.00
C VAL A 213 -7.83 1.50 -4.29
N ASN A 214 -9.15 1.50 -4.18
CA ASN A 214 -10.08 1.79 -5.26
C ASN A 214 -11.25 2.64 -4.75
N THR A 215 -12.16 2.02 -3.98
CA THR A 215 -13.41 2.66 -3.54
C THR A 215 -13.20 3.98 -2.80
N PRO A 216 -12.25 4.12 -1.85
CA PRO A 216 -12.07 5.37 -1.12
C PRO A 216 -11.64 6.54 -2.03
N VAL A 217 -10.95 6.22 -3.13
CA VAL A 217 -10.57 7.22 -4.14
C VAL A 217 -11.74 7.46 -5.09
N ALA A 218 -12.23 6.43 -5.75
CA ALA A 218 -13.24 6.55 -6.81
C ALA A 218 -14.58 7.16 -6.32
N LYS A 219 -14.89 7.03 -5.04
CA LYS A 219 -16.12 7.52 -4.40
C LYS A 219 -15.92 8.75 -3.51
N ALA A 220 -14.73 9.30 -3.43
CA ALA A 220 -14.50 10.58 -2.77
C ALA A 220 -15.26 11.72 -3.48
N LEU A 221 -15.53 12.80 -2.77
CA LEU A 221 -16.07 14.02 -3.39
C LEU A 221 -15.11 14.58 -4.45
N ASP A 222 -13.81 14.48 -4.20
CA ASP A 222 -12.75 14.78 -5.14
C ASP A 222 -11.81 13.57 -5.24
N PRO A 223 -11.99 12.69 -6.25
CA PRO A 223 -11.15 11.51 -6.44
C PRO A 223 -9.69 11.84 -6.70
N VAL A 224 -9.40 12.94 -7.37
CA VAL A 224 -8.03 13.34 -7.72
C VAL A 224 -7.25 13.76 -6.47
N ALA A 225 -7.87 14.63 -5.66
CA ALA A 225 -7.27 15.04 -4.38
C ALA A 225 -7.10 13.85 -3.42
N MET A 226 -8.08 12.93 -3.35
CA MET A 226 -7.99 11.74 -2.49
C MET A 226 -6.89 10.78 -2.96
N ALA A 227 -6.74 10.56 -4.25
CA ALA A 227 -5.66 9.74 -4.81
C ALA A 227 -4.29 10.27 -4.39
N ARG A 228 -4.08 11.57 -4.54
CA ARG A 228 -2.86 12.25 -4.11
C ARG A 228 -2.65 12.18 -2.59
N ALA A 229 -3.70 12.42 -1.80
CA ALA A 229 -3.63 12.36 -0.34
C ALA A 229 -3.21 10.98 0.16
N MET A 230 -3.77 9.91 -0.40
CA MET A 230 -3.42 8.53 -0.05
C MET A 230 -1.99 8.17 -0.45
N ALA A 231 -1.53 8.61 -1.63
CA ALA A 231 -0.15 8.40 -2.06
C ALA A 231 0.86 9.11 -1.15
N LEU A 232 0.58 10.38 -0.80
CA LEU A 232 1.41 11.14 0.14
C LEU A 232 1.41 10.51 1.53
N ALA A 233 0.28 10.01 2.01
CA ALA A 233 0.15 9.35 3.31
C ALA A 233 0.94 8.03 3.36
N ALA A 234 0.88 7.22 2.31
CA ALA A 234 1.68 6.00 2.19
C ALA A 234 3.19 6.33 2.20
N TYR A 235 3.60 7.37 1.49
CA TYR A 235 4.99 7.84 1.51
C TYR A 235 5.40 8.38 2.89
N ALA A 236 4.56 9.20 3.53
CA ALA A 236 4.80 9.73 4.87
C ALA A 236 4.92 8.61 5.92
N GLY A 237 4.05 7.58 5.85
CA GLY A 237 4.14 6.39 6.70
C GLY A 237 5.48 5.65 6.52
N ALA A 238 5.96 5.55 5.28
CA ALA A 238 7.25 4.91 5.00
C ALA A 238 8.44 5.74 5.54
N LEU A 239 8.38 7.04 5.45
CA LEU A 239 9.38 7.93 6.07
C LEU A 239 9.35 7.83 7.59
N SER A 240 8.16 7.88 8.20
CA SER A 240 7.95 7.73 9.64
C SER A 240 8.55 6.42 10.16
N ARG A 241 8.29 5.31 9.44
CA ARG A 241 8.86 3.99 9.76
C ARG A 241 10.38 3.99 9.64
N ALA A 242 10.95 4.55 8.59
CA ALA A 242 12.39 4.63 8.37
C ALA A 242 13.10 5.51 9.40
N ALA A 243 12.46 6.59 9.83
CA ALA A 243 12.96 7.47 10.88
C ALA A 243 12.92 6.81 12.27
N GLY A 244 12.03 5.83 12.49
CA GLY A 244 11.82 5.18 13.78
C GLY A 244 10.98 6.03 14.72
N ARG A 245 9.85 5.47 15.17
CA ARG A 245 9.00 6.13 16.16
C ARG A 245 9.51 5.95 17.58
N ILE A 246 9.22 6.89 18.47
CA ILE A 246 9.47 6.71 19.91
C ILE A 246 8.64 5.53 20.47
N PRO A 247 9.15 4.81 21.48
CA PRO A 247 8.40 3.75 22.14
C PRO A 247 7.09 4.27 22.76
N LYS A 248 6.04 3.45 22.67
CA LYS A 248 4.81 3.72 23.44
C LYS A 248 5.10 3.55 24.91
N ARG A 249 4.68 4.51 25.75
CA ARG A 249 4.85 4.47 27.21
C ARG A 249 3.48 4.59 27.86
N LEU A 250 3.34 3.98 29.04
CA LEU A 250 2.11 4.07 29.83
C LEU A 250 1.97 5.45 30.48
N TYR A 251 3.08 6.03 30.94
CA TYR A 251 3.10 7.32 31.61
C TYR A 251 3.76 8.39 30.76
N ALA A 252 3.38 9.63 31.02
CA ALA A 252 3.97 10.80 30.40
C ALA A 252 5.45 10.95 30.77
N THR A 253 6.22 11.50 29.85
CA THR A 253 7.62 11.92 30.07
C THR A 253 7.69 13.39 29.67
N ALA A 254 8.23 14.23 30.55
CA ALA A 254 8.41 15.64 30.25
C ALA A 254 9.31 15.82 29.01
N SER A 255 8.94 16.75 28.14
CA SER A 255 9.72 17.10 26.95
C SER A 255 10.87 18.08 27.26
N SER A 256 10.80 18.73 28.42
CA SER A 256 11.86 19.62 28.93
C SER A 256 12.51 19.02 30.16
N ASP A 257 13.80 19.22 30.32
CA ASP A 257 14.52 18.80 31.52
C ASP A 257 13.97 19.58 32.73
N PRO A 258 13.55 18.90 33.80
CA PRO A 258 13.07 19.59 35.04
C PRO A 258 14.16 20.46 35.67
N ASP A 259 15.44 20.18 35.43
CA ASP A 259 16.56 20.97 35.95
C ASP A 259 16.93 22.18 35.07
N GLY A 260 16.27 22.32 33.91
CA GLY A 260 16.40 23.45 33.01
C GLY A 260 15.63 24.67 33.47
N VAL A 261 15.85 25.12 34.71
CA VAL A 261 15.37 26.44 35.18
C VAL A 261 16.09 27.49 34.35
N LEU A 262 15.34 28.34 33.61
CA LEU A 262 15.87 29.53 33.00
C LEU A 262 16.46 30.37 34.12
N GLU A 263 17.78 30.42 34.25
CA GLU A 263 18.42 31.41 35.13
C GLU A 263 17.94 32.79 34.73
N PRO A 264 17.53 33.62 35.68
CA PRO A 264 17.12 34.99 35.39
C PRO A 264 18.22 35.70 34.60
N LEU A 265 17.86 36.38 33.51
CA LEU A 265 18.79 37.11 32.64
C LEU A 265 19.64 38.15 33.41
N SER A 266 19.27 38.48 34.66
CA SER A 266 20.01 39.34 35.56
C SER A 266 21.40 38.81 35.96
N ASP A 267 21.63 37.50 35.95
CA ASP A 267 22.90 36.93 36.42
C ASP A 267 23.95 36.74 35.32
N ARG A 268 23.57 36.94 34.04
CA ARG A 268 24.52 36.90 32.90
C ARG A 268 25.27 38.22 32.65
N ALA A 269 24.99 39.29 33.38
CA ALA A 269 25.55 40.63 33.11
C ALA A 269 26.80 40.96 33.96
N ALA A 270 27.38 40.05 34.70
CA ALA A 270 28.49 40.33 35.61
C ALA A 270 29.70 39.41 35.44
N GLU A 271 30.11 39.12 34.19
CA GLU A 271 31.52 38.71 34.01
C GLU A 271 32.37 39.95 33.73
N PRO A 272 33.32 40.32 34.64
CA PRO A 272 34.21 41.44 34.40
C PRO A 272 35.18 41.07 33.27
N ALA A 273 35.27 41.95 32.27
CA ALA A 273 36.26 41.89 31.22
C ALA A 273 37.67 41.67 31.81
N ALA A 274 38.27 40.54 31.48
CA ALA A 274 39.65 40.21 31.91
C ALA A 274 40.59 41.35 31.49
N ALA A 275 41.13 42.04 32.51
CA ALA A 275 42.11 43.10 32.36
C ALA A 275 43.37 42.54 31.70
N GLY A 276 43.73 43.11 30.55
CA GLY A 276 44.93 42.78 29.81
C GLY A 276 46.18 42.91 30.69
N ARG A 277 46.88 41.83 30.86
CA ARG A 277 48.25 41.83 31.38
C ARG A 277 49.15 42.39 30.29
N ARG A 278 49.62 43.66 30.46
CA ARG A 278 50.76 44.14 29.77
C ARG A 278 52.00 43.46 30.30
N GLY A 279 52.68 42.74 29.47
CA GLY A 279 53.99 42.19 29.73
C GLY A 279 55.02 43.32 29.61
N THR A 280 55.80 43.47 30.66
CA THR A 280 57.10 44.15 30.63
C THR A 280 58.14 43.10 31.01
N GLY A 281 59.16 42.98 30.18
CA GLY A 281 60.38 42.26 30.50
C GLY A 281 60.89 41.47 29.31
#